data_a0ef77a63b7732e6206eaf307540fe8f
#
_entry.id   a0ef77a63b7732e6206eaf307540fe8f
#
_cell.length_a   1.000
_cell.length_b   1.000
_cell.length_c   1.000
_cell.angle_alpha   90.00
_cell.angle_beta   90.00
_cell.angle_gamma   90.00
#
_symmetry.space_group_name_H-M   'P 1'
#
loop_
_entity.id
_entity.type
_entity.pdbx_description
1 polymer ?
#
loop_
_entity_poly.entity_id
_entity_poly.type
_entity_poly.pdbx_seq_one_letter_code
_entity_poly.pdbx_strand_id
1 'polypeptide(L)'
;LLRSYTISDKGKEHIYMFAPEDWIIADNVSPKEPCDLFIDALEDSVIIKREKDFHDEHDVSKLLNRISVLQKRVIMLMRASAIERYEHFIDTYPDIVQRVPQKMIASYLGITPEALSTVRRKRIPKK
;
A
#
# COMPACT_ATOMS: atom_id res chain seq x y z
N LEU A 1 8.93 5.01 -8.00
CA LEU A 1 7.91 4.21 -7.33
C LEU A 1 8.53 3.30 -6.28
N LEU A 2 8.10 3.40 -5.03
CA LEU A 2 8.52 2.53 -3.94
C LEU A 2 7.38 1.61 -3.51
N ARG A 3 7.73 0.51 -2.84
CA ARG A 3 6.80 -0.34 -2.09
C ARG A 3 7.30 -0.55 -0.67
N SER A 4 6.40 -0.76 0.28
CA SER A 4 6.72 -1.37 1.57
C SER A 4 5.94 -2.67 1.76
N TYR A 5 6.57 -3.63 2.41
CA TYR A 5 6.02 -4.96 2.61
C TYR A 5 6.61 -5.62 3.85
N THR A 6 5.92 -6.63 4.33
CA THR A 6 6.43 -7.54 5.36
C THR A 6 6.59 -8.94 4.78
N ILE A 7 7.37 -9.79 5.45
CA ILE A 7 7.59 -11.18 5.07
C ILE A 7 7.07 -12.06 6.21
N SER A 8 6.13 -12.96 5.89
CA SER A 8 5.65 -13.95 6.85
C SER A 8 6.69 -15.04 7.14
N ASP A 9 6.50 -15.82 8.21
CA ASP A 9 7.36 -16.96 8.57
C ASP A 9 7.50 -18.00 7.44
N LYS A 10 6.55 -18.02 6.52
CA LYS A 10 6.57 -18.87 5.32
C LYS A 10 7.27 -18.25 4.12
N GLY A 11 7.94 -17.11 4.30
CA GLY A 11 8.63 -16.39 3.23
C GLY A 11 7.71 -15.65 2.24
N LYS A 12 6.42 -15.50 2.56
CA LYS A 12 5.47 -14.81 1.69
C LYS A 12 5.51 -13.30 1.96
N GLU A 13 5.68 -12.53 0.89
CA GLU A 13 5.58 -11.06 0.94
C GLU A 13 4.12 -10.60 1.02
N HIS A 14 3.87 -9.66 1.90
CA HIS A 14 2.60 -8.97 2.04
C HIS A 14 2.80 -7.47 1.82
N ILE A 15 2.31 -6.96 0.71
CA ILE A 15 2.45 -5.55 0.37
C ILE A 15 1.59 -4.71 1.30
N TYR A 16 2.25 -3.80 2.00
CA TYR A 16 1.62 -2.87 2.90
C TYR A 16 1.20 -1.58 2.20
N MET A 17 2.07 -1.05 1.32
CA MET A 17 1.86 0.24 0.67
C MET A 17 2.67 0.34 -0.61
N PHE A 18 2.13 1.07 -1.59
CA PHE A 18 2.89 1.66 -2.68
C PHE A 18 3.06 3.16 -2.42
N ALA A 19 4.21 3.71 -2.81
CA ALA A 19 4.48 5.15 -2.76
C ALA A 19 4.93 5.62 -4.15
N PRO A 20 3.99 6.16 -4.96
CA PRO A 20 4.33 6.87 -6.18
C PRO A 20 5.07 8.16 -5.89
N GLU A 21 5.31 8.97 -6.92
CA GLU A 21 5.99 10.23 -6.85
C GLU A 21 5.31 11.17 -5.83
N ASP A 22 6.09 11.95 -5.10
CA ASP A 22 5.65 12.90 -4.07
C ASP A 22 5.00 12.28 -2.81
N TRP A 23 4.96 10.94 -2.73
CA TRP A 23 4.45 10.26 -1.55
C TRP A 23 5.55 10.04 -0.52
N ILE A 24 5.12 10.05 0.75
CA ILE A 24 5.99 9.70 1.89
C ILE A 24 5.75 8.24 2.25
N ILE A 25 6.84 7.49 2.32
CA ILE A 25 6.86 6.14 2.87
C ILE A 25 7.66 6.15 4.16
N ALA A 26 7.15 5.56 5.21
CA ALA A 26 7.79 5.51 6.50
C ALA A 26 7.86 4.07 7.00
N ASP A 27 8.86 3.82 7.81
CA ASP A 27 9.00 2.61 8.60
C ASP A 27 8.02 2.57 9.79
N ASN A 28 8.27 1.72 10.77
CA ASN A 28 7.47 1.66 12.00
C ASN A 28 7.41 3.03 12.70
N VAL A 29 6.26 3.32 13.32
CA VAL A 29 6.03 4.58 14.03
C VAL A 29 6.73 4.61 15.39
N SER A 30 6.85 3.47 16.06
CA SER A 30 7.46 3.38 17.39
C SER A 30 9.00 3.42 17.30
N PRO A 31 9.68 4.37 17.97
CA PRO A 31 11.14 4.40 17.99
C PRO A 31 11.75 3.30 18.87
N LYS A 32 10.93 2.60 19.67
CA LYS A 32 11.36 1.57 20.61
C LYS A 32 11.22 0.15 20.07
N GLU A 33 10.50 -0.02 18.98
CA GLU A 33 10.27 -1.32 18.36
C GLU A 33 11.07 -1.45 17.07
N PRO A 34 11.69 -2.60 16.81
CA PRO A 34 12.35 -2.83 15.53
C PRO A 34 11.34 -2.75 14.39
N CYS A 35 11.77 -2.18 13.27
CA CYS A 35 10.94 -2.14 12.08
C CYS A 35 10.89 -3.52 11.43
N ASP A 36 9.69 -4.00 11.13
CA ASP A 36 9.42 -5.26 10.42
C ASP A 36 9.02 -5.04 8.94
N LEU A 37 9.09 -3.78 8.49
CA LEU A 37 8.78 -3.39 7.12
C LEU A 37 10.06 -3.26 6.29
N PHE A 38 10.02 -3.86 5.10
CA PHE A 38 11.01 -3.66 4.06
C PHE A 38 10.53 -2.60 3.08
N ILE A 39 11.45 -1.80 2.55
CA ILE A 39 11.15 -0.77 1.55
C ILE A 39 12.09 -0.96 0.36
N ASP A 40 11.49 -1.16 -0.82
CA ASP A 40 12.22 -1.33 -2.08
C ASP A 40 11.80 -0.30 -3.12
N ALA A 41 12.70 0.04 -4.03
CA ALA A 41 12.38 0.71 -5.27
C ALA A 41 11.98 -0.34 -6.34
N LEU A 42 10.82 -0.14 -6.98
CA LEU A 42 10.33 -1.00 -8.06
C LEU A 42 10.82 -0.55 -9.44
N GLU A 43 11.34 0.67 -9.53
CA GLU A 43 11.92 1.28 -10.72
C GLU A 43 12.97 2.30 -10.28
N ASP A 44 13.81 2.77 -11.19
CA ASP A 44 14.82 3.78 -10.92
C ASP A 44 14.18 5.01 -10.27
N SER A 45 14.65 5.37 -9.07
CA SER A 45 13.99 6.36 -8.22
C SER A 45 15.00 7.26 -7.51
N VAL A 46 14.69 8.54 -7.45
CA VAL A 46 15.39 9.50 -6.59
C VAL A 46 14.58 9.67 -5.31
N ILE A 47 15.21 9.48 -4.16
CA ILE A 47 14.56 9.58 -2.86
C ILE A 47 15.21 10.61 -1.97
N ILE A 48 14.41 11.25 -1.13
CA ILE A 48 14.89 12.11 -0.04
C ILE A 48 14.66 11.36 1.27
N LYS A 49 15.74 11.05 1.98
CA LYS A 49 15.67 10.43 3.31
C LYS A 49 15.68 11.50 4.38
N ARG A 50 14.73 11.41 5.31
CA ARG A 50 14.60 12.33 6.43
C ARG A 50 14.34 11.56 7.73
N GLU A 51 14.93 12.01 8.84
CA GLU A 51 14.57 11.52 10.16
C GLU A 51 13.19 12.03 10.57
N LYS A 52 12.47 11.24 11.37
CA LYS A 52 11.18 11.63 11.93
C LYS A 52 11.42 12.66 13.04
N ASP A 53 10.72 13.77 12.97
CA ASP A 53 10.66 14.75 14.04
C ASP A 53 9.25 14.80 14.61
N PHE A 54 9.05 14.21 15.79
CA PHE A 54 7.75 14.18 16.48
C PHE A 54 7.43 15.49 17.23
N HIS A 55 8.34 16.44 17.26
CA HIS A 55 8.13 17.77 17.84
C HIS A 55 7.66 18.80 16.80
N ASP A 56 7.75 18.46 15.51
CA ASP A 56 7.24 19.29 14.43
C ASP A 56 5.71 19.10 14.30
N GLU A 57 4.93 20.16 14.53
CA GLU A 57 3.47 20.14 14.40
C GLU A 57 3.02 19.68 13.01
N HIS A 58 3.80 19.97 11.98
CA HIS A 58 3.54 19.55 10.62
C HIS A 58 3.66 18.02 10.46
N ASP A 59 4.61 17.41 11.11
CA ASP A 59 4.80 15.95 11.12
C ASP A 59 3.69 15.27 11.95
N VAL A 60 3.20 15.88 13.01
CA VAL A 60 2.05 15.39 13.78
C VAL A 60 0.77 15.39 12.94
N SER A 61 0.51 16.47 12.20
CA SER A 61 -0.65 16.55 11.29
C SER A 61 -0.61 15.45 10.22
N LYS A 62 0.54 15.21 9.61
CA LYS A 62 0.73 14.11 8.64
C LYS A 62 0.52 12.74 9.28
N LEU A 63 0.96 12.55 10.52
CA LEU A 63 0.76 11.33 11.27
C LEU A 63 -0.73 11.06 11.53
N LEU A 64 -1.50 12.06 11.95
CA LEU A 64 -2.95 11.95 12.15
C LEU A 64 -3.68 11.61 10.84
N ASN A 65 -3.31 12.25 9.74
CA ASN A 65 -3.83 11.91 8.42
C ASN A 65 -3.51 10.46 8.04
N ARG A 66 -2.31 10.02 8.33
CA ARG A 66 -1.90 8.63 8.10
C ARG A 66 -2.72 7.63 8.91
N ILE A 67 -2.96 7.91 10.17
CA ILE A 67 -3.82 7.09 11.04
C ILE A 67 -5.23 7.00 10.45
N SER A 68 -5.82 8.12 10.03
CA SER A 68 -7.14 8.16 9.40
C SER A 68 -7.21 7.30 8.13
N VAL A 69 -6.21 7.39 7.26
CA VAL A 69 -6.11 6.57 6.03
C VAL A 69 -6.02 5.09 6.38
N LEU A 70 -5.20 4.73 7.37
CA LEU A 70 -5.06 3.34 7.81
C LEU A 70 -6.34 2.79 8.45
N GLN A 71 -7.05 3.58 9.24
CA GLN A 71 -8.35 3.19 9.80
C GLN A 71 -9.37 2.90 8.68
N LYS A 72 -9.47 3.78 7.69
CA LYS A 72 -10.34 3.57 6.53
C LYS A 72 -9.98 2.30 5.78
N ARG A 73 -8.68 2.03 5.61
CA ARG A 73 -8.20 0.82 4.96
C ARG A 73 -8.55 -0.44 5.76
N VAL A 74 -8.37 -0.44 7.07
CA VAL A 74 -8.74 -1.57 7.93
C VAL A 74 -10.23 -1.86 7.81
N ILE A 75 -11.08 -0.84 7.92
CA ILE A 75 -12.53 -0.97 7.78
C ILE A 75 -12.90 -1.53 6.40
N MET A 76 -12.28 -1.02 5.36
CA MET A 76 -12.47 -1.50 3.99
C MET A 76 -12.11 -2.99 3.87
N LEU A 77 -10.95 -3.41 4.38
CA LEU A 77 -10.52 -4.81 4.36
C LEU A 77 -11.45 -5.74 5.15
N MET A 78 -12.10 -5.25 6.20
CA MET A 78 -13.05 -6.02 7.00
C MET A 78 -14.41 -6.22 6.31
N ARG A 79 -14.87 -5.26 5.52
CA ARG A 79 -16.26 -5.19 5.03
C ARG A 79 -16.40 -5.34 3.52
N ALA A 80 -15.39 -4.91 2.77
CA ALA A 80 -15.49 -4.81 1.33
C ALA A 80 -15.26 -6.16 0.63
N SER A 81 -16.03 -6.40 -0.41
CA SER A 81 -15.80 -7.47 -1.37
C SER A 81 -14.50 -7.26 -2.17
N ALA A 82 -14.03 -8.29 -2.85
CA ALA A 82 -12.84 -8.19 -3.70
C ALA A 82 -12.97 -7.11 -4.80
N ILE A 83 -14.19 -6.89 -5.31
CA ILE A 83 -14.48 -5.86 -6.33
C ILE A 83 -14.31 -4.48 -5.70
N GLU A 84 -14.95 -4.22 -4.57
CA GLU A 84 -14.88 -2.92 -3.87
C GLU A 84 -13.45 -2.59 -3.43
N ARG A 85 -12.67 -3.59 -2.99
CA ARG A 85 -11.25 -3.40 -2.66
C ARG A 85 -10.43 -3.00 -3.89
N TYR A 86 -10.71 -3.60 -5.04
CA TYR A 86 -10.03 -3.28 -6.28
C TYR A 86 -10.40 -1.89 -6.81
N GLU A 87 -11.66 -1.50 -6.70
CA GLU A 87 -12.12 -0.14 -7.06
C GLU A 87 -11.43 0.91 -6.18
N HIS A 88 -11.43 0.71 -4.87
CA HIS A 88 -10.69 1.59 -3.95
C HIS A 88 -9.20 1.68 -4.30
N PHE A 89 -8.59 0.56 -4.71
CA PHE A 89 -7.18 0.55 -5.12
C PHE A 89 -6.94 1.43 -6.34
N ILE A 90 -7.79 1.34 -7.34
CA ILE A 90 -7.67 2.13 -8.57
C ILE A 90 -7.87 3.62 -8.27
N ASP A 91 -8.82 3.96 -7.40
CA ASP A 91 -9.08 5.34 -7.00
C ASP A 91 -7.89 5.92 -6.20
N THR A 92 -7.26 5.09 -5.39
CA THR A 92 -6.08 5.49 -4.59
C THR A 92 -4.81 5.59 -5.43
N TYR A 93 -4.66 4.68 -6.41
CA TYR A 93 -3.46 4.50 -7.20
C TYR A 93 -3.78 4.34 -8.70
N PRO A 94 -4.25 5.38 -9.40
CA PRO A 94 -4.74 5.27 -10.77
C PRO A 94 -3.67 4.74 -11.75
N ASP A 95 -2.40 5.07 -11.54
CA ASP A 95 -1.31 4.71 -12.45
C ASP A 95 -0.57 3.43 -12.05
N ILE A 96 -0.74 2.96 -10.82
CA ILE A 96 -0.01 1.79 -10.28
C ILE A 96 -0.39 0.50 -11.00
N VAL A 97 -1.63 0.36 -11.44
CA VAL A 97 -2.14 -0.85 -12.12
C VAL A 97 -1.28 -1.26 -13.32
N GLN A 98 -0.67 -0.29 -14.00
CA GLN A 98 0.17 -0.52 -15.17
C GLN A 98 1.67 -0.66 -14.83
N ARG A 99 2.07 -0.23 -13.63
CA ARG A 99 3.48 -0.14 -13.21
C ARG A 99 3.94 -1.32 -12.35
N VAL A 100 3.00 -2.10 -11.80
CA VAL A 100 3.34 -3.20 -10.90
C VAL A 100 2.71 -4.52 -11.32
N PRO A 101 3.37 -5.67 -11.05
CA PRO A 101 2.80 -6.98 -11.29
C PRO A 101 1.48 -7.22 -10.55
N GLN A 102 0.54 -7.89 -11.20
CA GLN A 102 -0.77 -8.21 -10.59
C GLN A 102 -0.66 -8.97 -9.27
N LYS A 103 0.38 -9.79 -9.10
CA LYS A 103 0.66 -10.50 -7.85
C LYS A 103 0.86 -9.53 -6.68
N MET A 104 1.51 -8.38 -6.90
CA MET A 104 1.69 -7.35 -5.88
C MET A 104 0.39 -6.64 -5.55
N ILE A 105 -0.45 -6.37 -6.56
CA ILE A 105 -1.79 -5.79 -6.35
C ILE A 105 -2.66 -6.75 -5.54
N ALA A 106 -2.69 -8.04 -5.89
CA ALA A 106 -3.42 -9.06 -5.15
C ALA A 106 -2.96 -9.14 -3.69
N SER A 107 -1.64 -9.09 -3.46
CA SER A 107 -1.05 -9.06 -2.12
C SER A 107 -1.50 -7.83 -1.31
N TYR A 108 -1.47 -6.64 -1.91
CA TYR A 108 -1.94 -5.41 -1.29
C TYR A 108 -3.43 -5.47 -0.91
N LEU A 109 -4.26 -6.08 -1.76
CA LEU A 109 -5.70 -6.23 -1.56
C LEU A 109 -6.07 -7.37 -0.60
N GLY A 110 -5.12 -8.22 -0.21
CA GLY A 110 -5.38 -9.39 0.61
C GLY A 110 -6.23 -10.45 -0.08
N ILE A 111 -6.10 -10.60 -1.41
CA ILE A 111 -6.81 -11.59 -2.23
C ILE A 111 -5.81 -12.43 -3.03
N THR A 112 -6.31 -13.51 -3.64
CA THR A 112 -5.47 -14.32 -4.53
C THR A 112 -5.35 -13.69 -5.93
N PRO A 113 -4.29 -13.98 -6.70
CA PRO A 113 -4.17 -13.52 -8.09
C PRO A 113 -5.34 -13.96 -8.98
N GLU A 114 -5.91 -15.15 -8.74
CA GLU A 114 -7.06 -15.68 -9.45
C GLU A 114 -8.33 -14.86 -9.16
N ALA A 115 -8.54 -14.50 -7.89
CA ALA A 115 -9.63 -13.62 -7.48
C ALA A 115 -9.48 -12.24 -8.12
N LEU A 116 -8.26 -11.67 -8.16
CA LEU A 116 -8.00 -10.40 -8.84
C LEU A 116 -8.31 -10.47 -10.34
N SER A 117 -7.89 -11.55 -11.01
CA SER A 117 -8.18 -11.76 -12.43
C SER A 117 -9.68 -11.82 -12.70
N THR A 118 -10.43 -12.46 -11.80
CA THR A 118 -11.89 -12.55 -11.89
C THR A 118 -12.55 -11.18 -11.72
N VAL A 119 -12.11 -10.39 -10.74
CA VAL A 119 -12.60 -9.03 -10.48
C VAL A 119 -12.35 -8.13 -11.69
N ARG A 120 -11.14 -8.15 -12.25
CA ARG A 120 -10.78 -7.34 -13.41
C ARG A 120 -11.64 -7.68 -14.63
N ARG A 121 -11.88 -8.97 -14.89
CA ARG A 121 -12.74 -9.43 -16.00
C ARG A 121 -14.19 -8.99 -15.85
N LYS A 122 -14.73 -8.99 -14.62
CA LYS A 122 -16.10 -8.52 -14.35
C LYS A 122 -16.25 -7.01 -14.54
N ARG A 123 -15.19 -6.24 -14.32
CA ARG A 123 -15.21 -4.77 -14.47
C ARG A 123 -15.10 -4.32 -15.93
N ILE A 124 -14.54 -5.13 -16.82
CA ILE A 124 -14.53 -4.81 -18.26
C ILE A 124 -15.97 -4.94 -18.75
N PRO A 125 -16.62 -3.84 -19.21
CA PRO A 125 -17.95 -3.96 -19.80
C PRO A 125 -17.89 -4.96 -20.95
N LYS A 126 -18.73 -5.98 -20.92
CA LYS A 126 -18.95 -6.79 -22.13
C LYS A 126 -19.46 -5.84 -23.21
N LYS A 127 -18.65 -5.63 -24.24
CA LYS A 127 -19.11 -4.97 -25.47
C LYS A 127 -20.29 -5.73 -26.07
#